data_68251c208cb49e313dc3be6584471d9c
#
_entry.id   68251c208cb49e313dc3be6584471d9c
#
_cell.length_a   1.000
_cell.length_b   1.000
_cell.length_c   1.000
_cell.angle_alpha   90.00
_cell.angle_beta   90.00
_cell.angle_gamma   90.00
#
_symmetry.space_group_name_H-M   'P 1'
#
loop_
_entity.id
_entity.type
_entity.pdbx_description
1 polymer ?
#
loop_
_entity_poly.entity_id
_entity_poly.type
_entity_poly.pdbx_seq_one_letter_code
_entity_poly.pdbx_strand_id
1 'polypeptide(L)'
;KDRLDANAVAAQVPMGAEDNFWGVIDLVTMTAWDFKADEKGMTYPEPMDEIPAEFADIAATKREELLDAAASFDDELMEKILMEEDFTVEELKAALRKGVLANELNLVFVGSAYKNKGVQELLDAVVDYLPSPLDVEAVTGTDPDTGEEIQRHPSFDEPFSGLVFKIMTDPFVGKLTYVRVYSGRAESGSYVVNAS
;
A
#
# COMPACT_ATOMS: atom_id res chain seq x y z
N LYS A 1 -2.85 4.87 17.80
CA LYS A 1 -4.28 5.09 18.08
C LYS A 1 -4.49 6.45 18.78
N ASP A 2 -3.92 6.70 19.95
CA ASP A 2 -4.26 7.84 20.82
C ASP A 2 -4.01 9.26 20.26
N ARG A 3 -3.09 9.43 19.30
CA ARG A 3 -2.75 10.75 18.74
C ARG A 3 -3.34 11.01 17.35
N LEU A 4 -3.61 9.97 16.58
CA LEU A 4 -4.04 10.08 15.19
C LEU A 4 -5.45 9.54 14.96
N ASP A 5 -6.07 9.00 16.02
CA ASP A 5 -7.38 8.31 15.94
C ASP A 5 -7.44 7.26 14.82
N ALA A 6 -6.30 6.62 14.55
CA ALA A 6 -6.15 5.67 13.46
C ALA A 6 -6.51 4.26 13.92
N ASN A 7 -7.29 3.53 13.11
CA ASN A 7 -7.51 2.10 13.27
C ASN A 7 -6.28 1.33 12.76
N ALA A 8 -5.22 1.34 13.58
CA ALA A 8 -3.94 0.74 13.24
C ALA A 8 -3.88 -0.71 13.67
N VAL A 9 -3.62 -1.61 12.72
CA VAL A 9 -3.52 -3.06 12.90
C VAL A 9 -2.18 -3.56 12.38
N ALA A 10 -1.51 -4.40 13.17
CA ALA A 10 -0.24 -4.96 12.75
C ALA A 10 -0.44 -5.96 11.61
N ALA A 11 0.26 -5.76 10.50
CA ALA A 11 0.42 -6.75 9.44
C ALA A 11 1.69 -7.57 9.62
N GLN A 12 2.62 -7.09 10.45
CA GLN A 12 3.89 -7.76 10.76
C GLN A 12 4.27 -7.62 12.22
N VAL A 13 5.01 -8.60 12.73
CA VAL A 13 5.65 -8.59 14.05
C VAL A 13 7.17 -8.58 13.87
N PRO A 14 7.92 -7.69 14.55
CA PRO A 14 9.38 -7.69 14.48
C PRO A 14 10.00 -8.86 15.23
N MET A 15 11.05 -9.43 14.68
CA MET A 15 11.96 -10.33 15.37
C MET A 15 13.20 -9.57 15.82
N GLY A 16 13.27 -9.28 17.12
CA GLY A 16 14.27 -8.39 17.72
C GLY A 16 13.89 -6.91 17.63
N ALA A 17 14.73 -6.05 18.21
CA ALA A 17 14.52 -4.61 18.26
C ALA A 17 15.87 -3.87 18.15
N GLU A 18 15.83 -2.62 17.68
CA GLU A 18 16.98 -1.74 17.53
C GLU A 18 18.14 -2.39 16.75
N ASP A 19 19.32 -2.55 17.41
CA ASP A 19 20.47 -3.19 16.78
C ASP A 19 20.30 -4.71 16.59
N ASN A 20 19.45 -5.31 17.40
CA ASN A 20 19.11 -6.73 17.34
C ASN A 20 17.91 -7.04 16.43
N PHE A 21 17.41 -6.09 15.65
CA PHE A 21 16.38 -6.34 14.65
C PHE A 21 16.94 -7.18 13.51
N TRP A 22 16.42 -8.40 13.36
CA TRP A 22 16.95 -9.38 12.44
C TRP A 22 15.94 -10.03 11.50
N GLY A 23 14.65 -9.77 11.67
CA GLY A 23 13.62 -10.34 10.81
C GLY A 23 12.23 -9.82 11.15
N VAL A 24 11.26 -10.28 10.38
CA VAL A 24 9.83 -10.01 10.60
C VAL A 24 9.01 -11.28 10.43
N ILE A 25 7.86 -11.33 11.08
CA ILE A 25 6.83 -12.32 10.85
C ILE A 25 5.70 -11.62 10.12
N ASP A 26 5.41 -12.05 8.90
CA ASP A 26 4.24 -11.62 8.14
C ASP A 26 3.00 -12.33 8.70
N LEU A 27 2.05 -11.55 9.19
CA LEU A 27 0.84 -12.07 9.80
C LEU A 27 -0.23 -12.45 8.76
N VAL A 28 -0.10 -12.01 7.52
CA VAL A 28 -1.03 -12.37 6.44
C VAL A 28 -0.74 -13.77 5.91
N THR A 29 0.53 -14.13 5.80
CA THR A 29 0.97 -15.44 5.32
C THR A 29 1.40 -16.39 6.43
N MET A 30 1.57 -15.89 7.66
CA MET A 30 2.19 -16.58 8.80
C MET A 30 3.58 -17.10 8.46
N THR A 31 4.37 -16.28 7.78
CA THR A 31 5.73 -16.61 7.35
C THR A 31 6.73 -15.72 8.09
N ALA A 32 7.77 -16.32 8.65
CA ALA A 32 8.89 -15.58 9.23
C ALA A 32 9.97 -15.34 8.15
N TRP A 33 10.49 -14.11 8.07
CA TRP A 33 11.51 -13.68 7.12
C TRP A 33 12.78 -13.30 7.85
N ASP A 34 13.91 -13.94 7.50
CA ASP A 34 15.22 -13.70 8.11
C ASP A 34 16.04 -12.73 7.27
N PHE A 35 16.50 -11.65 7.88
CA PHE A 35 17.36 -10.63 7.26
C PHE A 35 18.85 -10.81 7.57
N LYS A 36 19.23 -11.88 8.29
CA LYS A 36 20.62 -12.10 8.71
C LYS A 36 21.55 -12.47 7.55
N ALA A 37 21.01 -13.16 6.53
CA ALA A 37 21.78 -13.62 5.39
C ALA A 37 22.27 -12.47 4.49
N ASP A 38 21.54 -11.33 4.47
CA ASP A 38 21.90 -10.16 3.68
C ASP A 38 22.04 -8.92 4.56
N GLU A 39 23.25 -8.65 5.02
CA GLU A 39 23.57 -7.47 5.83
C GLU A 39 23.28 -6.14 5.13
N LYS A 40 23.27 -6.14 3.79
CA LYS A 40 23.04 -4.91 2.98
C LYS A 40 21.60 -4.75 2.53
N GLY A 41 20.74 -5.76 2.72
CA GLY A 41 19.34 -5.74 2.29
C GLY A 41 19.18 -5.60 0.77
N MET A 42 20.09 -6.17 -0.01
CA MET A 42 20.09 -6.06 -1.47
C MET A 42 19.31 -7.18 -2.15
N THR A 43 19.03 -8.25 -1.42
CA THR A 43 18.28 -9.41 -1.89
C THR A 43 16.95 -9.51 -1.14
N TYR A 44 16.00 -10.19 -1.75
CA TYR A 44 14.76 -10.54 -1.05
C TYR A 44 15.10 -11.51 0.10
N PRO A 45 14.53 -11.34 1.30
CA PRO A 45 14.81 -12.22 2.40
C PRO A 45 14.33 -13.65 2.11
N GLU A 46 14.97 -14.63 2.75
CA GLU A 46 14.54 -16.01 2.64
C GLU A 46 13.50 -16.33 3.73
N PRO A 47 12.45 -17.08 3.38
CA PRO A 47 11.48 -17.54 4.37
C PRO A 47 12.11 -18.58 5.30
N MET A 48 11.76 -18.53 6.56
CA MET A 48 12.13 -19.56 7.53
C MET A 48 11.13 -20.73 7.44
N ASP A 49 11.59 -21.93 7.75
CA ASP A 49 10.74 -23.13 7.75
C ASP A 49 9.63 -23.04 8.79
N GLU A 50 9.93 -22.40 9.94
CA GLU A 50 8.98 -22.24 11.06
C GLU A 50 9.14 -20.87 11.73
N ILE A 51 8.06 -20.37 12.33
CA ILE A 51 8.12 -19.19 13.21
C ILE A 51 8.87 -19.59 14.50
N PRO A 52 9.92 -18.83 14.89
CA PRO A 52 10.64 -19.15 16.12
C PRO A 52 9.73 -19.18 17.35
N ALA A 53 9.88 -20.20 18.19
CA ALA A 53 8.99 -20.47 19.32
C ALA A 53 8.81 -19.26 20.26
N GLU A 54 9.85 -18.44 20.43
CA GLU A 54 9.78 -17.23 21.27
C GLU A 54 8.83 -16.16 20.74
N PHE A 55 8.48 -16.19 19.44
CA PHE A 55 7.55 -15.25 18.81
C PHE A 55 6.19 -15.86 18.47
N ALA A 56 6.00 -17.17 18.66
CA ALA A 56 4.79 -17.89 18.26
C ALA A 56 3.52 -17.30 18.91
N ASP A 57 3.55 -17.06 20.21
CA ASP A 57 2.41 -16.55 20.98
C ASP A 57 2.02 -15.12 20.52
N ILE A 58 3.01 -14.24 20.36
CA ILE A 58 2.73 -12.88 19.89
C ILE A 58 2.23 -12.86 18.46
N ALA A 59 2.78 -13.73 17.59
CA ALA A 59 2.33 -13.85 16.20
C ALA A 59 0.88 -14.35 16.15
N ALA A 60 0.52 -15.38 16.94
CA ALA A 60 -0.85 -15.89 17.01
C ALA A 60 -1.82 -14.80 17.47
N THR A 61 -1.52 -14.12 18.59
CA THR A 61 -2.37 -13.05 19.12
C THR A 61 -2.56 -11.91 18.09
N LYS A 62 -1.48 -11.50 17.43
CA LYS A 62 -1.56 -10.41 16.42
C LYS A 62 -2.23 -10.86 15.13
N ARG A 63 -2.14 -12.14 14.79
CA ARG A 63 -2.91 -12.73 13.69
C ARG A 63 -4.41 -12.67 13.97
N GLU A 64 -4.85 -13.03 15.18
CA GLU A 64 -6.26 -12.93 15.59
C GLU A 64 -6.77 -11.48 15.46
N GLU A 65 -6.03 -10.49 15.98
CA GLU A 65 -6.37 -9.07 15.82
C GLU A 65 -6.48 -8.63 14.34
N LEU A 66 -5.62 -9.18 13.48
CA LEU A 66 -5.65 -8.90 12.04
C LEU A 66 -6.87 -9.52 11.36
N LEU A 67 -7.23 -10.75 11.73
CA LEU A 67 -8.40 -11.45 11.21
C LEU A 67 -9.69 -10.76 11.62
N ASP A 68 -9.82 -10.36 12.89
CA ASP A 68 -10.96 -9.60 13.39
C ASP A 68 -11.15 -8.27 12.63
N ALA A 69 -10.03 -7.58 12.37
CA ALA A 69 -10.06 -6.36 11.59
C ALA A 69 -10.50 -6.61 10.14
N ALA A 70 -9.98 -7.66 9.49
CA ALA A 70 -10.32 -8.01 8.12
C ALA A 70 -11.80 -8.42 7.99
N ALA A 71 -12.30 -9.21 8.94
CA ALA A 71 -13.70 -9.67 9.00
C ALA A 71 -14.71 -8.51 9.03
N SER A 72 -14.30 -7.34 9.55
CA SER A 72 -15.16 -6.15 9.58
C SER A 72 -15.43 -5.55 8.18
N PHE A 73 -14.71 -5.97 7.15
CA PHE A 73 -14.81 -5.46 5.78
C PHE A 73 -15.25 -6.51 4.75
N ASP A 74 -15.48 -7.76 5.20
CA ASP A 74 -15.86 -8.84 4.30
C ASP A 74 -16.73 -9.88 5.03
N ASP A 75 -18.02 -9.91 4.71
CA ASP A 75 -19.00 -10.78 5.37
C ASP A 75 -18.72 -12.27 5.11
N GLU A 76 -18.23 -12.64 3.90
CA GLU A 76 -17.90 -14.03 3.57
C GLU A 76 -16.67 -14.50 4.36
N LEU A 77 -15.66 -13.67 4.49
CA LEU A 77 -14.49 -13.95 5.31
C LEU A 77 -14.89 -14.06 6.80
N MET A 78 -15.76 -13.15 7.28
CA MET A 78 -16.28 -13.18 8.63
C MET A 78 -16.98 -14.52 8.92
N GLU A 79 -17.86 -14.99 8.02
CA GLU A 79 -18.57 -16.26 8.17
C GLU A 79 -17.59 -17.45 8.24
N LYS A 80 -16.59 -17.49 7.37
CA LYS A 80 -15.55 -18.52 7.37
C LYS A 80 -14.77 -18.54 8.70
N ILE A 81 -14.36 -17.37 9.19
CA ILE A 81 -13.62 -17.26 10.46
C ILE A 81 -14.48 -17.75 11.63
N LEU A 82 -15.76 -17.36 11.69
CA LEU A 82 -16.68 -17.76 12.75
C LEU A 82 -17.02 -19.27 12.73
N MET A 83 -17.03 -19.88 11.54
CA MET A 83 -17.29 -21.30 11.36
C MET A 83 -16.03 -22.17 11.40
N GLU A 84 -14.87 -21.57 11.65
CA GLU A 84 -13.56 -22.23 11.62
C GLU A 84 -13.29 -22.93 10.27
N GLU A 85 -13.77 -22.33 9.17
CA GLU A 85 -13.53 -22.79 7.80
C GLU A 85 -12.22 -22.24 7.24
N ASP A 86 -11.64 -22.97 6.27
CA ASP A 86 -10.43 -22.53 5.59
C ASP A 86 -10.70 -21.32 4.67
N PHE A 87 -9.75 -20.40 4.66
CA PHE A 87 -9.72 -19.28 3.74
C PHE A 87 -8.31 -19.09 3.15
N THR A 88 -8.23 -18.49 1.97
CA THR A 88 -6.97 -18.26 1.28
C THR A 88 -6.31 -16.95 1.72
N VAL A 89 -5.01 -16.82 1.43
CA VAL A 89 -4.26 -15.57 1.65
C VAL A 89 -4.84 -14.45 0.79
N GLU A 90 -5.29 -14.77 -0.42
CA GLU A 90 -5.91 -13.84 -1.36
C GLU A 90 -7.23 -13.27 -0.84
N GLU A 91 -8.07 -14.09 -0.24
CA GLU A 91 -9.32 -13.64 0.40
C GLU A 91 -9.03 -12.69 1.57
N LEU A 92 -8.06 -13.03 2.41
CA LEU A 92 -7.64 -12.15 3.51
C LEU A 92 -7.07 -10.84 2.99
N LYS A 93 -6.18 -10.88 1.99
CA LYS A 93 -5.63 -9.67 1.36
C LYS A 93 -6.72 -8.79 0.76
N ALA A 94 -7.72 -9.39 0.11
CA ALA A 94 -8.84 -8.66 -0.47
C ALA A 94 -9.68 -7.94 0.59
N ALA A 95 -9.97 -8.60 1.71
CA ALA A 95 -10.70 -7.99 2.82
C ALA A 95 -9.92 -6.84 3.47
N LEU A 96 -8.63 -7.04 3.77
CA LEU A 96 -7.75 -5.98 4.27
C LEU A 96 -7.67 -4.79 3.32
N ARG A 97 -7.56 -5.05 2.01
CA ARG A 97 -7.55 -4.01 0.99
C ARG A 97 -8.84 -3.20 0.97
N LYS A 98 -10.00 -3.83 1.13
CA LYS A 98 -11.28 -3.11 1.23
C LYS A 98 -11.26 -2.08 2.37
N GLY A 99 -10.78 -2.47 3.55
CA GLY A 99 -10.66 -1.57 4.69
C GLY A 99 -9.66 -0.43 4.47
N VAL A 100 -8.54 -0.70 3.79
CA VAL A 100 -7.53 0.33 3.44
C VAL A 100 -8.10 1.31 2.40
N LEU A 101 -8.78 0.82 1.36
CA LEU A 101 -9.39 1.66 0.32
C LEU A 101 -10.52 2.53 0.87
N ALA A 102 -11.28 2.02 1.85
CA ALA A 102 -12.29 2.80 2.58
C ALA A 102 -11.68 3.86 3.52
N ASN A 103 -10.37 3.85 3.71
CA ASN A 103 -9.64 4.68 4.67
C ASN A 103 -10.07 4.44 6.13
N GLU A 104 -10.54 3.24 6.43
CA GLU A 104 -11.01 2.80 7.75
C GLU A 104 -10.02 1.86 8.45
N LEU A 105 -9.01 1.37 7.72
CA LEU A 105 -7.97 0.48 8.23
C LEU A 105 -6.58 0.99 7.86
N ASN A 106 -5.66 0.96 8.82
CA ASN A 106 -4.25 1.31 8.62
C ASN A 106 -3.37 0.11 8.98
N LEU A 107 -2.82 -0.56 7.98
CA LEU A 107 -1.90 -1.67 8.18
C LEU A 107 -0.52 -1.16 8.61
N VAL A 108 0.05 -1.79 9.62
CA VAL A 108 1.36 -1.43 10.18
C VAL A 108 2.38 -2.49 9.80
N PHE A 109 3.40 -2.06 9.07
CA PHE A 109 4.56 -2.86 8.66
C PHE A 109 5.79 -2.46 9.46
N VAL A 110 6.76 -3.37 9.55
CA VAL A 110 7.98 -3.19 10.33
C VAL A 110 9.21 -3.28 9.43
N GLY A 111 10.15 -2.37 9.60
CA GLY A 111 11.38 -2.39 8.84
C GLY A 111 12.42 -1.40 9.39
N SER A 112 13.60 -1.44 8.81
CA SER A 112 14.69 -0.50 9.07
C SER A 112 15.20 0.07 7.74
N ALA A 113 14.72 1.24 7.37
CA ALA A 113 15.13 1.92 6.13
C ALA A 113 16.65 2.18 6.12
N TYR A 114 17.24 2.55 7.26
CA TYR A 114 18.68 2.77 7.36
C TYR A 114 19.51 1.51 7.10
N LYS A 115 19.03 0.34 7.58
CA LYS A 115 19.67 -0.97 7.38
C LYS A 115 19.16 -1.67 6.11
N ASN A 116 18.25 -1.04 5.34
CA ASN A 116 17.59 -1.58 4.16
C ASN A 116 16.93 -2.95 4.40
N LYS A 117 16.27 -3.11 5.56
CA LYS A 117 15.59 -4.35 5.97
C LYS A 117 14.07 -4.14 5.99
N GLY A 118 13.31 -5.05 5.39
CA GLY A 118 11.85 -4.97 5.30
C GLY A 118 11.35 -3.96 4.25
N VAL A 119 12.21 -3.48 3.36
CA VAL A 119 11.84 -2.50 2.33
C VAL A 119 11.09 -3.17 1.20
N GLN A 120 11.50 -4.36 0.79
CA GLN A 120 10.85 -5.12 -0.27
C GLN A 120 9.42 -5.49 0.13
N GLU A 121 9.23 -6.02 1.32
CA GLU A 121 7.91 -6.38 1.86
C GLU A 121 7.00 -5.15 1.99
N LEU A 122 7.55 -3.99 2.34
CA LEU A 122 6.79 -2.75 2.37
C LEU A 122 6.37 -2.30 0.96
N LEU A 123 7.24 -2.47 -0.05
CA LEU A 123 6.91 -2.15 -1.44
C LEU A 123 5.83 -3.10 -2.00
N ASP A 124 5.91 -4.38 -1.67
CA ASP A 124 4.86 -5.35 -2.02
C ASP A 124 3.53 -4.98 -1.34
N ALA A 125 3.57 -4.58 -0.07
CA ALA A 125 2.39 -4.10 0.64
C ALA A 125 1.77 -2.83 0.02
N VAL A 126 2.58 -1.93 -0.53
CA VAL A 126 2.09 -0.77 -1.29
C VAL A 126 1.30 -1.22 -2.52
N VAL A 127 1.80 -2.23 -3.25
CA VAL A 127 1.11 -2.79 -4.42
C VAL A 127 -0.15 -3.54 -4.03
N ASP A 128 -0.09 -4.32 -2.94
CA ASP A 128 -1.21 -5.15 -2.50
C ASP A 128 -2.37 -4.33 -1.90
N TYR A 129 -2.09 -3.28 -1.15
CA TYR A 129 -3.11 -2.63 -0.30
C TYR A 129 -3.44 -1.19 -0.66
N LEU A 130 -2.52 -0.41 -1.23
CA LEU A 130 -2.83 0.99 -1.55
C LEU A 130 -3.64 1.13 -2.84
N PRO A 131 -4.45 2.22 -2.96
CA PRO A 131 -5.25 2.45 -4.15
C PRO A 131 -4.37 2.76 -5.38
N SER A 132 -4.69 2.11 -6.47
CA SER A 132 -4.22 2.50 -7.80
C SER A 132 -5.12 3.60 -8.38
N PRO A 133 -4.73 4.27 -9.46
CA PRO A 133 -5.63 5.20 -10.15
C PRO A 133 -6.95 4.58 -10.61
N LEU A 134 -7.02 3.25 -10.76
CA LEU A 134 -8.23 2.52 -11.17
C LEU A 134 -9.19 2.27 -9.99
N ASP A 135 -8.71 2.36 -8.76
CA ASP A 135 -9.52 2.17 -7.54
C ASP A 135 -10.22 3.46 -7.08
N VAL A 136 -9.90 4.60 -7.69
CA VAL A 136 -10.49 5.90 -7.36
C VAL A 136 -11.51 6.33 -8.41
N GLU A 137 -12.49 7.12 -7.97
CA GLU A 137 -13.51 7.66 -8.86
C GLU A 137 -12.90 8.54 -9.97
N ALA A 138 -13.60 8.62 -11.10
CA ALA A 138 -13.22 9.49 -12.20
C ALA A 138 -13.12 10.96 -11.74
N VAL A 139 -12.12 11.66 -12.25
CA VAL A 139 -11.97 13.09 -11.93
C VAL A 139 -13.03 13.88 -12.67
N THR A 140 -13.82 14.65 -11.93
CA THR A 140 -14.82 15.56 -12.49
C THR A 140 -14.22 16.95 -12.67
N GLY A 141 -14.47 17.55 -13.81
CA GLY A 141 -14.04 18.91 -14.16
C GLY A 141 -15.08 19.62 -15.02
N THR A 142 -14.75 20.83 -15.44
CA THR A 142 -15.62 21.62 -16.31
C THR A 142 -14.92 21.84 -17.65
N ASP A 143 -15.61 21.63 -18.74
CA ASP A 143 -15.11 21.96 -20.08
C ASP A 143 -14.94 23.48 -20.20
N PRO A 144 -13.76 23.98 -20.53
CA PRO A 144 -13.51 25.43 -20.57
C PRO A 144 -14.25 26.15 -21.70
N ASP A 145 -14.65 25.43 -22.75
CA ASP A 145 -15.32 26.02 -23.94
C ASP A 145 -16.85 26.02 -23.78
N THR A 146 -17.42 24.93 -23.22
CA THR A 146 -18.88 24.76 -23.11
C THR A 146 -19.42 25.05 -21.72
N GLY A 147 -18.60 24.97 -20.67
CA GLY A 147 -18.99 25.08 -19.27
C GLY A 147 -19.72 23.85 -18.73
N GLU A 148 -19.78 22.77 -19.51
CA GLU A 148 -20.43 21.53 -19.10
C GLU A 148 -19.52 20.70 -18.18
N GLU A 149 -20.14 19.94 -17.28
CA GLU A 149 -19.42 19.01 -16.43
C GLU A 149 -18.94 17.80 -17.25
N ILE A 150 -17.66 17.48 -17.13
CA ILE A 150 -17.02 16.35 -17.81
C ILE A 150 -16.30 15.46 -16.79
N GLN A 151 -16.28 14.18 -17.09
CA GLN A 151 -15.52 13.20 -16.30
C GLN A 151 -14.31 12.71 -17.09
N ARG A 152 -13.24 12.38 -16.38
CA ARG A 152 -12.01 11.79 -16.93
C ARG A 152 -11.67 10.53 -16.16
N HIS A 153 -11.69 9.41 -16.86
CA HIS A 153 -11.28 8.12 -16.31
C HIS A 153 -9.77 7.90 -16.49
N PRO A 154 -9.12 7.14 -15.61
CA PRO A 154 -7.68 6.87 -15.70
C PRO A 154 -7.37 5.87 -16.82
N SER A 155 -7.54 6.31 -18.06
CA SER A 155 -7.28 5.56 -19.30
C SER A 155 -6.36 6.33 -20.21
N PHE A 156 -5.45 5.63 -20.92
CA PHE A 156 -4.58 6.22 -21.94
C PHE A 156 -5.33 6.69 -23.18
N ASP A 157 -6.52 6.15 -23.43
CA ASP A 157 -7.33 6.46 -24.62
C ASP A 157 -8.22 7.68 -24.41
N GLU A 158 -8.30 8.20 -23.18
CA GLU A 158 -9.01 9.43 -22.89
C GLU A 158 -8.19 10.68 -23.23
N PRO A 159 -8.84 11.85 -23.40
CA PRO A 159 -8.13 13.12 -23.54
C PRO A 159 -7.22 13.37 -22.31
N PHE A 160 -6.05 13.97 -22.59
CA PHE A 160 -5.13 14.30 -21.52
C PHE A 160 -5.75 15.26 -20.51
N SER A 161 -5.67 14.92 -19.24
CA SER A 161 -5.93 15.82 -18.13
C SER A 161 -4.90 15.64 -17.03
N GLY A 162 -4.50 16.74 -16.41
CA GLY A 162 -3.48 16.69 -15.36
C GLY A 162 -3.46 17.97 -14.52
N LEU A 163 -2.94 17.83 -13.31
CA LEU A 163 -2.76 18.93 -12.37
C LEU A 163 -1.27 19.25 -12.20
N VAL A 164 -0.92 20.49 -12.46
CA VAL A 164 0.40 21.03 -12.08
C VAL A 164 0.41 21.26 -10.58
N PHE A 165 1.22 20.50 -9.84
CA PHE A 165 1.27 20.61 -8.39
C PHE A 165 2.58 21.18 -7.85
N LYS A 166 3.63 21.25 -8.68
CA LYS A 166 4.94 21.78 -8.27
C LYS A 166 5.70 22.34 -9.46
N ILE A 167 6.36 23.47 -9.25
CA ILE A 167 7.32 24.05 -10.19
C ILE A 167 8.65 24.21 -9.46
N MET A 168 9.73 23.75 -10.07
CA MET A 168 11.09 23.89 -9.57
C MET A 168 11.98 24.57 -10.64
N THR A 169 13.05 25.19 -10.19
CA THR A 169 14.10 25.67 -11.09
C THR A 169 15.31 24.76 -10.94
N ASP A 170 15.72 24.17 -12.04
CA ASP A 170 16.93 23.35 -12.13
C ASP A 170 18.01 24.16 -12.84
N PRO A 171 19.27 24.19 -12.34
CA PRO A 171 20.36 24.98 -12.94
C PRO A 171 20.72 24.56 -14.37
N PHE A 172 20.42 23.33 -14.79
CA PHE A 172 20.81 22.77 -16.07
C PHE A 172 19.66 22.70 -17.08
N VAL A 173 18.46 22.41 -16.62
CA VAL A 173 17.27 22.18 -17.45
C VAL A 173 16.34 23.40 -17.45
N GLY A 174 16.51 24.32 -16.50
CA GLY A 174 15.65 25.47 -16.34
C GLY A 174 14.40 25.17 -15.50
N LYS A 175 13.23 25.57 -15.96
CA LYS A 175 11.97 25.36 -15.24
C LYS A 175 11.46 23.92 -15.43
N LEU A 176 11.31 23.19 -14.34
CA LEU A 176 10.69 21.87 -14.29
C LEU A 176 9.28 22.01 -13.72
N THR A 177 8.30 21.61 -14.49
CA THR A 177 6.90 21.59 -14.08
C THR A 177 6.46 20.15 -13.83
N TYR A 178 6.08 19.86 -12.60
CA TYR A 178 5.61 18.52 -12.21
C TYR A 178 4.10 18.46 -12.36
N VAL A 179 3.65 17.47 -13.13
CA VAL A 179 2.24 17.27 -13.45
C VAL A 179 1.82 15.90 -12.98
N ARG A 180 0.70 15.83 -12.23
CA ARG A 180 0.01 14.56 -11.98
C ARG A 180 -0.99 14.33 -13.11
N VAL A 181 -0.79 13.28 -13.86
CA VAL A 181 -1.69 12.89 -14.97
C VAL A 181 -2.86 12.10 -14.38
N TYR A 182 -4.07 12.50 -14.71
CA TYR A 182 -5.32 11.82 -14.33
C TYR A 182 -5.91 10.99 -15.48
N SER A 183 -5.76 11.45 -16.72
CA SER A 183 -6.22 10.71 -17.90
C SER A 183 -5.35 11.03 -19.12
N GLY A 184 -5.40 10.17 -20.12
CA GLY A 184 -4.68 10.32 -21.36
C GLY A 184 -3.17 10.29 -21.21
N ARG A 185 -2.48 10.87 -22.18
CA ARG A 185 -1.01 11.00 -22.22
C ARG A 185 -0.60 12.30 -22.87
N ALA A 186 0.52 12.84 -22.43
CA ALA A 186 1.19 13.97 -23.07
C ALA A 186 2.48 13.48 -23.75
N GLU A 187 2.62 13.72 -25.03
CA GLU A 187 3.82 13.37 -25.79
C GLU A 187 4.81 14.53 -25.79
N SER A 188 6.09 14.21 -25.87
CA SER A 188 7.14 15.24 -25.99
C SER A 188 6.91 16.09 -27.21
N GLY A 189 6.92 17.41 -27.05
CA GLY A 189 6.67 18.37 -28.13
C GLY A 189 5.20 18.61 -28.46
N SER A 190 4.25 17.96 -27.75
CA SER A 190 2.83 18.25 -27.89
C SER A 190 2.43 19.52 -27.12
N TYR A 191 1.25 20.04 -27.43
CA TYR A 191 0.66 21.19 -26.75
C TYR A 191 -0.43 20.72 -25.79
N VAL A 192 -0.56 21.42 -24.68
CA VAL A 192 -1.65 21.24 -23.71
C VAL A 192 -2.33 22.59 -23.47
N VAL A 193 -3.61 22.57 -23.15
CA VAL A 193 -4.39 23.75 -22.80
C VAL A 193 -4.28 23.99 -21.29
N ASN A 194 -4.01 25.22 -20.90
CA ASN A 194 -4.14 25.63 -19.51
C ASN A 194 -5.59 26.07 -19.28
N ALA A 195 -6.33 25.33 -18.45
CA ALA A 195 -7.74 25.57 -18.12
C ALA A 195 -7.95 26.42 -16.87
N SER A 196 -6.87 26.93 -16.24
CA SER A 196 -6.93 27.77 -15.03
C SER A 196 -6.66 29.24 -15.31
#